data_b4d6ebad8daf315e3fb593718bf9ccdb
#
_entry.id   b4d6ebad8daf315e3fb593718bf9ccdb
#
_cell.length_a   1.000
_cell.length_b   1.000
_cell.length_c   1.000
_cell.angle_alpha   90.00
_cell.angle_beta   90.00
_cell.angle_gamma   90.00
#
_symmetry.space_group_name_H-M   'P 1'
#
loop_
_entity.id
_entity.type
_entity.pdbx_description
1 polymer ?
#
loop_
_entity_poly.entity_id
_entity_poly.type
_entity_poly.pdbx_seq_one_letter_code
_entity_poly.pdbx_strand_id
1 'polypeptide(L)'
;PPFPWHFGGQRYHNLFVDTEFIRSFCEEQGMRVCLDVSHSKLACNHLHQPFRQFLDQILPFTAHLHLADAKDVDGEGLQIDDGEIDWVQLFQQINQHCPTASFIPEIWQGHKNGGEGAWLALERLEAAAA
;
A
#
# COMPACT_ATOMS: atom_id res chain seq x y z
N PRO A 1 -9.11 -2.12 -3.77
CA PRO A 1 -8.47 -2.72 -4.95
C PRO A 1 -8.56 -1.79 -6.17
N PRO A 2 -7.51 -1.72 -7.00
CA PRO A 2 -7.37 -0.75 -8.09
C PRO A 2 -8.15 -1.11 -9.35
N PHE A 3 -8.65 -2.32 -9.45
CA PHE A 3 -9.35 -2.78 -10.64
C PHE A 3 -10.84 -2.98 -10.37
N PRO A 4 -11.64 -3.08 -11.43
CA PRO A 4 -13.08 -3.20 -11.28
C PRO A 4 -13.45 -4.52 -10.64
N TRP A 5 -14.21 -4.45 -9.56
CA TRP A 5 -14.84 -5.59 -8.94
C TRP A 5 -16.18 -5.90 -9.57
N HIS A 6 -16.49 -7.20 -9.75
CA HIS A 6 -17.80 -7.64 -10.17
C HIS A 6 -18.64 -8.02 -8.94
N PHE A 7 -19.64 -7.21 -8.65
CA PHE A 7 -20.56 -7.47 -7.55
C PHE A 7 -21.96 -7.63 -8.14
N GLY A 8 -22.55 -8.81 -8.04
CA GLY A 8 -23.89 -9.07 -8.57
C GLY A 8 -24.04 -8.76 -10.08
N GLY A 9 -22.98 -8.96 -10.86
CA GLY A 9 -22.98 -8.65 -12.30
C GLY A 9 -22.69 -7.20 -12.66
N GLN A 10 -22.54 -6.32 -11.69
CA GLN A 10 -22.12 -4.93 -11.90
C GLN A 10 -20.62 -4.77 -11.74
N ARG A 11 -20.04 -3.85 -12.49
CA ARG A 11 -18.63 -3.53 -12.47
C ARG A 11 -18.42 -2.25 -11.67
N TYR A 12 -17.64 -2.34 -10.60
CA TYR A 12 -17.27 -1.19 -9.76
C TYR A 12 -15.82 -0.82 -10.02
N HIS A 13 -15.53 0.48 -10.06
CA HIS A 13 -14.19 1.01 -10.19
C HIS A 13 -13.82 1.78 -8.93
N ASN A 14 -12.58 1.62 -8.48
CA ASN A 14 -12.03 2.52 -7.49
C ASN A 14 -11.69 3.86 -8.13
N LEU A 15 -12.20 4.92 -7.54
CA LEU A 15 -11.99 6.27 -8.05
C LEU A 15 -10.70 6.89 -7.55
N PHE A 16 -10.23 6.47 -6.38
CA PHE A 16 -9.08 7.06 -5.69
C PHE A 16 -7.79 6.27 -5.96
N VAL A 17 -7.40 6.16 -7.23
CA VAL A 17 -6.21 5.43 -7.71
C VAL A 17 -5.34 6.28 -8.63
N ASP A 18 -5.85 7.38 -9.16
CA ASP A 18 -5.10 8.33 -9.97
C ASP A 18 -4.23 9.23 -9.07
N THR A 19 -2.94 9.23 -9.31
CA THR A 19 -1.94 9.91 -8.46
C THR A 19 -2.13 11.41 -8.45
N GLU A 20 -2.36 12.02 -9.60
CA GLU A 20 -2.56 13.46 -9.73
C GLU A 20 -3.84 13.90 -9.00
N PHE A 21 -4.90 13.12 -9.15
CA PHE A 21 -6.17 13.38 -8.47
C PHE A 21 -6.01 13.29 -6.94
N ILE A 22 -5.35 12.23 -6.43
CA ILE A 22 -5.10 12.09 -4.98
C ILE A 22 -4.31 13.26 -4.45
N ARG A 23 -3.20 13.63 -5.12
CA ARG A 23 -2.34 14.73 -4.73
C ARG A 23 -3.10 16.05 -4.69
N SER A 24 -3.77 16.40 -5.78
CA SER A 24 -4.54 17.66 -5.87
C SER A 24 -5.64 17.72 -4.81
N PHE A 25 -6.35 16.63 -4.60
CA PHE A 25 -7.38 16.55 -3.55
C PHE A 25 -6.79 16.80 -2.15
N CYS A 26 -5.66 16.16 -1.82
CA CYS A 26 -5.00 16.36 -0.53
C CYS A 26 -4.54 17.81 -0.34
N GLU A 27 -3.93 18.42 -1.38
CA GLU A 27 -3.49 19.81 -1.36
C GLU A 27 -4.66 20.78 -1.17
N GLU A 28 -5.70 20.64 -1.97
CA GLU A 28 -6.88 21.54 -1.95
C GLU A 28 -7.69 21.44 -0.66
N GLN A 29 -7.84 20.23 -0.12
CA GLN A 29 -8.66 19.99 1.07
C GLN A 29 -7.87 20.01 2.37
N GLY A 30 -6.54 20.10 2.33
CA GLY A 30 -5.68 20.01 3.50
C GLY A 30 -5.78 18.66 4.21
N MET A 31 -6.07 17.58 3.48
CA MET A 31 -6.28 16.24 4.02
C MET A 31 -5.04 15.38 3.89
N ARG A 32 -4.99 14.35 4.72
CA ARG A 32 -3.97 13.30 4.65
C ARG A 32 -4.64 11.95 4.37
N VAL A 33 -3.86 11.03 3.79
CA VAL A 33 -4.36 9.71 3.42
C VAL A 33 -3.87 8.63 4.37
N CYS A 34 -4.67 7.58 4.48
CA CYS A 34 -4.22 6.26 4.86
C CYS A 34 -3.84 5.53 3.57
N LEU A 35 -2.55 5.26 3.37
CA LEU A 35 -2.05 4.62 2.16
C LEU A 35 -1.99 3.11 2.36
N ASP A 36 -2.77 2.39 1.57
CA ASP A 36 -2.67 0.95 1.45
C ASP A 36 -1.60 0.61 0.41
N VAL A 37 -0.50 0.06 0.88
CA VAL A 37 0.70 -0.21 0.06
C VAL A 37 0.45 -1.33 -0.94
N SER A 38 -0.22 -2.40 -0.51
CA SER A 38 -0.57 -3.54 -1.37
C SER A 38 -1.48 -3.11 -2.51
N HIS A 39 -2.59 -2.44 -2.20
CA HIS A 39 -3.52 -1.95 -3.22
C HIS A 39 -2.89 -0.91 -4.15
N SER A 40 -2.00 -0.06 -3.63
CA SER A 40 -1.28 0.91 -4.44
C SER A 40 -0.31 0.24 -5.43
N LYS A 41 0.38 -0.83 -4.99
CA LYS A 41 1.25 -1.61 -5.88
C LYS A 41 0.45 -2.26 -7.01
N LEU A 42 -0.71 -2.88 -6.69
CA LEU A 42 -1.59 -3.47 -7.71
C LEU A 42 -2.13 -2.41 -8.68
N ALA A 43 -2.50 -1.21 -8.18
CA ALA A 43 -2.92 -0.11 -9.04
C ALA A 43 -1.81 0.30 -10.01
N CYS A 44 -0.59 0.46 -9.52
CA CYS A 44 0.57 0.79 -10.34
C CYS A 44 0.86 -0.28 -11.39
N ASN A 45 0.76 -1.57 -11.03
CA ASN A 45 0.93 -2.67 -11.98
C ASN A 45 -0.15 -2.62 -13.08
N HIS A 46 -1.42 -2.42 -12.70
CA HIS A 46 -2.54 -2.34 -13.63
C HIS A 46 -2.44 -1.14 -14.58
N LEU A 47 -2.02 0.01 -14.07
CA LEU A 47 -1.89 1.27 -14.83
C LEU A 47 -0.53 1.40 -15.53
N HIS A 48 0.36 0.43 -15.39
CA HIS A 48 1.74 0.47 -15.89
C HIS A 48 2.51 1.71 -15.39
N GLN A 49 2.22 2.13 -14.17
CA GLN A 49 2.87 3.26 -13.51
C GLN A 49 4.02 2.77 -12.62
N PRO A 50 5.22 3.40 -12.66
CA PRO A 50 6.30 3.05 -11.74
C PRO A 50 5.90 3.30 -10.28
N PHE A 51 5.92 2.24 -9.46
CA PHE A 51 5.47 2.30 -8.06
C PHE A 51 6.27 3.31 -7.23
N ARG A 52 7.58 3.40 -7.44
CA ARG A 52 8.43 4.38 -6.77
C ARG A 52 7.96 5.82 -7.02
N GLN A 53 7.63 6.17 -8.28
CA GLN A 53 7.16 7.51 -8.62
C GLN A 53 5.80 7.81 -7.99
N PHE A 54 4.92 6.82 -7.92
CA PHE A 54 3.66 6.94 -7.19
C PHE A 54 3.90 7.26 -5.71
N LEU A 55 4.80 6.51 -5.06
CA LEU A 55 5.15 6.71 -3.65
C LEU A 55 5.75 8.10 -3.39
N ASP A 56 6.67 8.57 -4.23
CA ASP A 56 7.27 9.92 -4.11
C ASP A 56 6.21 11.04 -4.12
N GLN A 57 5.10 10.83 -4.81
CA GLN A 57 4.02 11.82 -4.90
C GLN A 57 2.99 11.71 -3.77
N ILE A 58 2.73 10.52 -3.23
CA ILE A 58 1.64 10.29 -2.27
C ILE A 58 2.14 10.23 -0.82
N LEU A 59 3.33 9.71 -0.57
CA LEU A 59 3.89 9.63 0.79
C LEU A 59 3.94 10.97 1.54
N PRO A 60 4.22 12.14 0.90
CA PRO A 60 4.16 13.43 1.59
C PRO A 60 2.80 13.75 2.23
N PHE A 61 1.72 13.15 1.73
CA PHE A 61 0.37 13.32 2.26
C PHE A 61 -0.06 12.18 3.17
N THR A 62 0.80 11.17 3.40
CA THR A 62 0.42 9.97 4.15
C THR A 62 0.57 10.19 5.66
N ALA A 63 -0.46 9.82 6.42
CA ALA A 63 -0.46 9.84 7.88
C ALA A 63 -0.48 8.43 8.49
N HIS A 64 -0.96 7.45 7.73
CA HIS A 64 -1.06 6.06 8.15
C HIS A 64 -0.82 5.13 6.97
N LEU A 65 -0.29 3.94 7.24
CA LEU A 65 0.04 2.94 6.23
C LEU A 65 -0.60 1.60 6.58
N HIS A 66 -1.22 0.95 5.61
CA HIS A 66 -1.51 -0.48 5.64
C HIS A 66 -0.40 -1.20 4.88
N LEU A 67 0.29 -2.11 5.55
CA LEU A 67 1.47 -2.79 5.00
C LEU A 67 1.18 -4.26 4.76
N ALA A 68 1.13 -4.63 3.48
CA ALA A 68 1.13 -6.00 3.01
C ALA A 68 1.83 -6.05 1.65
N ASP A 69 2.35 -7.19 1.27
CA ASP A 69 2.94 -7.33 -0.05
C ASP A 69 1.87 -7.57 -1.13
N ALA A 70 2.29 -7.42 -2.37
CA ALA A 70 1.43 -7.55 -3.53
C ALA A 70 2.18 -8.15 -4.71
N LYS A 71 1.45 -8.82 -5.60
CA LYS A 71 2.03 -9.43 -6.79
C LYS A 71 1.06 -9.36 -7.97
N ASP A 72 1.62 -9.14 -9.16
CA ASP A 72 0.84 -9.03 -10.40
C ASP A 72 -0.24 -7.95 -10.31
N VAL A 73 -1.50 -8.28 -10.63
CA VAL A 73 -2.64 -7.34 -10.61
C VAL A 73 -3.74 -7.74 -9.62
N ASP A 74 -3.65 -8.90 -8.98
CA ASP A 74 -4.68 -9.48 -8.12
C ASP A 74 -4.16 -10.16 -6.84
N GLY A 75 -2.83 -10.25 -6.68
CA GLY A 75 -2.21 -10.82 -5.48
C GLY A 75 -2.12 -9.78 -4.35
N GLU A 76 -3.23 -9.51 -3.66
CA GLU A 76 -3.29 -8.56 -2.55
C GLU A 76 -3.04 -9.22 -1.19
N GLY A 77 -2.60 -8.42 -0.21
CA GLY A 77 -2.54 -8.85 1.18
C GLY A 77 -1.53 -9.97 1.46
N LEU A 78 -0.52 -10.11 0.61
CA LEU A 78 0.52 -11.14 0.77
C LEU A 78 1.39 -10.84 2.00
N GLN A 79 2.03 -11.90 2.50
CA GLN A 79 3.04 -11.76 3.55
C GLN A 79 4.21 -10.91 3.02
N ILE A 80 4.83 -10.16 3.91
CA ILE A 80 6.02 -9.34 3.60
C ILE A 80 7.11 -10.24 2.98
N ASP A 81 7.71 -9.81 1.89
CA ASP A 81 8.69 -10.54 1.05
C ASP A 81 8.13 -11.73 0.23
N ASP A 82 6.83 -11.95 0.23
CA ASP A 82 6.21 -12.99 -0.61
C ASP A 82 5.69 -12.43 -1.96
N GLY A 83 5.79 -11.12 -2.17
CA GLY A 83 5.33 -10.40 -3.36
C GLY A 83 6.45 -9.74 -4.17
N GLU A 84 6.17 -8.52 -4.67
CA GLU A 84 7.05 -7.77 -5.58
C GLU A 84 7.48 -6.41 -5.01
N ILE A 85 7.16 -6.11 -3.76
CA ILE A 85 7.50 -4.82 -3.15
C ILE A 85 8.94 -4.88 -2.64
N ASP A 86 9.77 -3.93 -3.07
CA ASP A 86 11.08 -3.69 -2.48
C ASP A 86 10.91 -2.94 -1.16
N TRP A 87 10.89 -3.68 -0.06
CA TRP A 87 10.64 -3.18 1.28
C TRP A 87 11.74 -2.26 1.79
N VAL A 88 13.01 -2.53 1.44
CA VAL A 88 14.13 -1.66 1.80
C VAL A 88 13.98 -0.29 1.14
N GLN A 89 13.67 -0.27 -0.16
CA GLN A 89 13.42 0.96 -0.88
C GLN A 89 12.18 1.70 -0.35
N LEU A 90 11.10 0.98 -0.05
CA LEU A 90 9.88 1.56 0.51
C LEU A 90 10.15 2.26 1.84
N PHE A 91 10.89 1.62 2.76
CA PHE A 91 11.25 2.24 4.03
C PHE A 91 12.14 3.48 3.87
N GLN A 92 13.05 3.48 2.90
CA GLN A 92 13.83 4.69 2.59
C GLN A 92 12.92 5.85 2.18
N GLN A 93 11.90 5.59 1.34
CA GLN A 93 10.94 6.62 0.93
C GLN A 93 10.01 7.04 2.09
N ILE A 94 9.54 6.10 2.92
CA ILE A 94 8.75 6.42 4.13
C ILE A 94 9.55 7.34 5.06
N ASN A 95 10.81 7.00 5.35
CA ASN A 95 11.67 7.78 6.21
C ASN A 95 11.95 9.18 5.64
N GLN A 96 12.00 9.31 4.31
CA GLN A 96 12.20 10.60 3.64
C GLN A 96 10.95 11.48 3.65
N HIS A 97 9.77 10.91 3.43
CA HIS A 97 8.56 11.67 3.11
C HIS A 97 7.52 11.72 4.24
N CYS A 98 7.43 10.66 5.04
CA CYS A 98 6.44 10.57 6.14
C CYS A 98 6.97 9.82 7.37
N PRO A 99 8.11 10.21 7.95
CA PRO A 99 8.77 9.46 9.04
C PRO A 99 7.93 9.33 10.30
N THR A 100 6.85 10.09 10.44
CA THR A 100 5.94 10.05 11.58
C THR A 100 4.64 9.31 11.31
N ALA A 101 4.48 8.75 10.12
CA ALA A 101 3.30 7.96 9.79
C ALA A 101 3.24 6.70 10.65
N SER A 102 2.08 6.40 11.17
CA SER A 102 1.83 5.12 11.84
C SER A 102 1.52 4.03 10.81
N PHE A 103 1.59 2.77 11.21
CA PHE A 103 1.24 1.68 10.31
C PHE A 103 0.62 0.48 11.04
N ILE A 104 -0.04 -0.37 10.26
CA ILE A 104 -0.46 -1.72 10.66
C ILE A 104 -0.05 -2.73 9.57
N PRO A 105 0.34 -3.96 9.91
CA PRO A 105 0.43 -5.05 8.95
C PRO A 105 -0.98 -5.53 8.60
N GLU A 106 -1.32 -5.61 7.32
CA GLU A 106 -2.64 -6.03 6.83
C GLU A 106 -2.54 -7.30 5.98
N ILE A 107 -1.98 -8.35 6.57
CA ILE A 107 -1.76 -9.62 5.90
C ILE A 107 -3.06 -10.41 5.81
N TRP A 108 -3.36 -10.95 4.62
CA TRP A 108 -4.53 -11.82 4.43
C TRP A 108 -4.54 -12.96 5.45
N GLN A 109 -5.61 -13.03 6.25
CA GLN A 109 -5.76 -13.99 7.34
C GLN A 109 -4.68 -13.92 8.44
N GLY A 110 -3.92 -12.83 8.52
CA GLY A 110 -2.83 -12.64 9.48
C GLY A 110 -3.24 -12.76 10.96
N HIS A 111 -4.54 -12.59 11.25
CA HIS A 111 -5.14 -12.74 12.59
C HIS A 111 -5.30 -14.20 13.05
N LYS A 112 -5.21 -15.18 12.15
CA LYS A 112 -5.35 -16.60 12.50
C LYS A 112 -4.19 -17.08 13.37
N ASN A 113 -4.40 -18.20 14.07
CA ASN A 113 -3.41 -18.83 14.94
C ASN A 113 -2.79 -17.86 15.97
N GLY A 114 -3.62 -17.02 16.58
CA GLY A 114 -3.14 -16.04 17.56
C GLY A 114 -2.37 -14.84 16.92
N GLY A 115 -2.60 -14.58 15.64
CA GLY A 115 -1.97 -13.47 14.93
C GLY A 115 -0.62 -13.81 14.30
N GLU A 116 -0.34 -15.09 14.09
CA GLU A 116 0.94 -15.57 13.55
C GLU A 116 1.40 -14.81 12.30
N GLY A 117 0.49 -14.59 11.33
CA GLY A 117 0.82 -13.85 10.12
C GLY A 117 1.16 -12.38 10.37
N ALA A 118 0.47 -11.75 11.33
CA ALA A 118 0.76 -10.35 11.68
C ALA A 118 2.10 -10.21 12.43
N TRP A 119 2.41 -11.14 13.33
CA TRP A 119 3.70 -11.15 14.03
C TRP A 119 4.88 -11.38 13.07
N LEU A 120 4.75 -12.35 12.16
CA LEU A 120 5.76 -12.60 11.13
C LEU A 120 5.97 -11.37 10.22
N ALA A 121 4.88 -10.66 9.88
CA ALA A 121 4.99 -9.44 9.10
C ALA A 121 5.79 -8.36 9.83
N LEU A 122 5.53 -8.16 11.14
CA LEU A 122 6.29 -7.19 11.94
C LEU A 122 7.78 -7.54 12.01
N GLU A 123 8.12 -8.81 12.18
CA GLU A 123 9.51 -9.28 12.19
C GLU A 123 10.22 -8.99 10.86
N ARG A 124 9.57 -9.28 9.73
CA ARG A 124 10.12 -9.01 8.38
C ARG A 124 10.24 -7.52 8.10
N LEU A 125 9.25 -6.71 8.52
CA LEU A 125 9.29 -5.26 8.37
C LEU A 125 10.43 -4.64 9.20
N GLU A 126 10.66 -5.11 10.43
CA GLU A 126 11.77 -4.66 11.27
C GLU A 126 13.12 -4.98 10.60
N ALA A 127 13.27 -6.17 10.03
CA ALA A 127 14.47 -6.55 9.30
C ALA A 127 14.72 -5.69 8.05
N ALA A 128 13.68 -5.32 7.32
CA ALA A 128 13.78 -4.47 6.13
C ALA A 128 14.05 -2.99 6.47
N ALA A 129 13.68 -2.54 7.66
CA ALA A 129 13.88 -1.16 8.13
C ALA A 129 15.27 -0.92 8.75
N ALA A 130 16.02 -1.98 9.05
CA ALA A 130 17.36 -1.91 9.67
C ALA A 130 18.42 -1.48 8.67
#